data_8cb5d0dae75d9b0ac73ae82666ba9ea9
#
_entry.id   8cb5d0dae75d9b0ac73ae82666ba9ea9
#
_cell.length_a   1.000
_cell.length_b   1.000
_cell.length_c   1.000
_cell.angle_alpha   90.00
_cell.angle_beta   90.00
_cell.angle_gamma   90.00
#
_symmetry.space_group_name_H-M   'P 1'
#
loop_
_entity.id
_entity.type
_entity.pdbx_description
1 polymer ?
#
loop_
_entity_poly.entity_id
_entity_poly.type
_entity_poly.pdbx_seq_one_letter_code
_entity_poly.pdbx_strand_id
1 'polypeptide(L)'
;GSACGPMPGIDAVVVDENGNEVSKGEGGYLAIKTPWPSMLRTVFGDEKRYIDTYWSKYDGMYFAGDGAKYDDDGYFWLLGRVDDVMNISGHRISTAEVESALVAHESVAEAAVIGRADEISGEAIAAFVTLIGGFEGNEDLISTLRQHVSDKIGPIAKPKSIVITNDLPKTRSGKIMRRLLKDISEERKLGDVTTLAN
;
A
#
# COMPACT_ATOMS: atom_id res chain seq x y z
N GLY A 1 -4.99 3.48 -17.74
CA GLY A 1 -5.21 2.89 -16.48
C GLY A 1 -5.99 3.72 -15.46
N SER A 2 -6.70 4.80 -15.85
CA SER A 2 -7.55 5.53 -14.89
C SER A 2 -8.76 4.68 -14.48
N ALA A 3 -9.30 4.96 -13.28
CA ALA A 3 -10.57 4.40 -12.83
C ALA A 3 -11.79 5.12 -13.47
N CYS A 4 -11.55 6.04 -14.38
CA CYS A 4 -12.55 6.92 -14.99
C CYS A 4 -13.27 7.80 -13.95
N GLY A 5 -14.54 8.17 -14.20
CA GLY A 5 -15.39 8.87 -13.25
C GLY A 5 -16.14 7.91 -12.34
N PRO A 6 -16.72 8.39 -11.23
CA PRO A 6 -17.54 7.57 -10.34
C PRO A 6 -18.81 7.09 -11.05
N MET A 7 -19.34 5.95 -10.59
CA MET A 7 -20.64 5.47 -11.06
C MET A 7 -21.77 6.47 -10.72
N PRO A 8 -22.82 6.57 -11.53
CA PRO A 8 -23.97 7.39 -11.21
C PRO A 8 -24.53 7.07 -9.80
N GLY A 9 -24.70 8.11 -8.99
CA GLY A 9 -25.14 7.99 -7.60
C GLY A 9 -24.03 7.79 -6.57
N ILE A 10 -22.77 7.77 -6.99
CA ILE A 10 -21.61 7.79 -6.09
C ILE A 10 -20.95 9.16 -6.17
N ASP A 11 -20.90 9.87 -5.05
CA ASP A 11 -20.29 11.21 -4.95
C ASP A 11 -18.87 11.08 -4.39
N ALA A 12 -17.98 10.50 -5.22
CA ALA A 12 -16.56 10.31 -4.88
C ALA A 12 -15.77 11.58 -5.17
N VAL A 13 -14.81 11.90 -4.30
CA VAL A 13 -13.92 13.05 -4.41
C VAL A 13 -12.51 12.70 -3.98
N VAL A 14 -11.53 13.47 -4.45
CA VAL A 14 -10.17 13.46 -3.90
C VAL A 14 -10.02 14.68 -3.00
N VAL A 15 -9.61 14.46 -1.75
CA VAL A 15 -9.49 15.51 -0.74
C VAL A 15 -8.06 15.60 -0.19
N ASP A 16 -7.68 16.75 0.31
CA ASP A 16 -6.44 17.00 1.03
C ASP A 16 -6.48 16.42 2.47
N GLU A 17 -5.46 16.66 3.27
CA GLU A 17 -5.39 16.21 4.67
C GLU A 17 -6.48 16.85 5.56
N ASN A 18 -7.01 18.00 5.15
CA ASN A 18 -8.03 18.75 5.88
C ASN A 18 -9.46 18.45 5.41
N GLY A 19 -9.63 17.59 4.39
CA GLY A 19 -10.91 17.22 3.81
C GLY A 19 -11.42 18.21 2.74
N ASN A 20 -10.59 19.13 2.25
CA ASN A 20 -10.95 20.00 1.14
C ASN A 20 -10.70 19.29 -0.19
N GLU A 21 -11.64 19.43 -1.14
CA GLU A 21 -11.47 18.86 -2.47
C GLU A 21 -10.29 19.48 -3.20
N VAL A 22 -9.43 18.64 -3.79
CA VAL A 22 -8.25 19.07 -4.53
C VAL A 22 -8.59 19.41 -5.98
N SER A 23 -7.74 20.19 -6.63
CA SER A 23 -7.90 20.55 -8.05
C SER A 23 -7.48 19.41 -8.97
N LYS A 24 -7.85 19.52 -10.25
CA LYS A 24 -7.36 18.62 -11.30
C LYS A 24 -5.84 18.62 -11.37
N GLY A 25 -5.26 17.45 -11.58
CA GLY A 25 -3.81 17.24 -11.56
C GLY A 25 -3.22 17.01 -10.17
N GLU A 26 -3.98 17.30 -9.10
CA GLU A 26 -3.54 17.13 -7.73
C GLU A 26 -3.93 15.78 -7.14
N GLY A 27 -3.17 15.36 -6.13
CA GLY A 27 -3.39 14.10 -5.41
C GLY A 27 -3.75 14.31 -3.95
N GLY A 28 -4.41 13.32 -3.37
CA GLY A 28 -4.86 13.32 -1.99
C GLY A 28 -5.43 11.97 -1.60
N TYR A 29 -6.57 11.98 -0.95
CA TYR A 29 -7.25 10.82 -0.40
C TYR A 29 -8.62 10.64 -1.04
N LEU A 30 -8.97 9.39 -1.37
CA LEU A 30 -10.30 9.08 -1.84
C LEU A 30 -11.32 9.15 -0.70
N ALA A 31 -12.32 9.98 -0.87
CA ALA A 31 -13.46 10.09 0.03
C ALA A 31 -14.79 10.02 -0.74
N ILE A 32 -15.88 9.65 -0.08
CA ILE A 32 -17.23 9.63 -0.66
C ILE A 32 -18.13 10.50 0.21
N LYS A 33 -18.70 11.56 -0.39
CA LYS A 33 -19.47 12.59 0.33
C LYS A 33 -20.84 12.10 0.80
N THR A 34 -21.46 11.22 0.06
CA THR A 34 -22.83 10.79 0.35
C THR A 34 -22.95 9.28 0.51
N PRO A 35 -23.73 8.78 1.47
CA PRO A 35 -24.02 7.35 1.56
C PRO A 35 -24.64 6.81 0.28
N TRP A 36 -24.33 5.56 -0.08
CA TRP A 36 -24.88 4.86 -1.24
C TRP A 36 -25.44 3.48 -0.85
N PRO A 37 -26.34 2.89 -1.67
CA PRO A 37 -27.08 1.68 -1.29
C PRO A 37 -26.22 0.47 -0.90
N SER A 38 -25.07 0.27 -1.53
CA SER A 38 -24.17 -0.86 -1.28
C SER A 38 -23.05 -0.56 -0.27
N MET A 39 -23.10 0.60 0.40
CA MET A 39 -22.12 0.98 1.41
C MET A 39 -22.13 0.00 2.58
N LEU A 40 -20.93 -0.26 3.16
CA LEU A 40 -20.81 -0.97 4.43
C LEU A 40 -21.63 -0.26 5.50
N ARG A 41 -22.49 -0.98 6.22
CA ARG A 41 -23.38 -0.42 7.24
C ARG A 41 -22.79 -0.46 8.64
N THR A 42 -22.02 -1.52 8.93
CA THR A 42 -21.34 -1.70 10.22
C THR A 42 -20.35 -2.86 10.14
N VAL A 43 -19.50 -3.01 11.16
CA VAL A 43 -18.72 -4.22 11.43
C VAL A 43 -19.50 -5.04 12.46
N PHE A 44 -19.72 -6.31 12.19
CA PHE A 44 -20.50 -7.18 13.07
C PHE A 44 -19.89 -7.23 14.48
N GLY A 45 -20.69 -6.84 15.47
CA GLY A 45 -20.26 -6.82 16.86
C GLY A 45 -19.28 -5.70 17.24
N ASP A 46 -18.92 -4.79 16.31
CA ASP A 46 -17.95 -3.72 16.56
C ASP A 46 -18.26 -2.44 15.77
N GLU A 47 -19.36 -1.79 16.15
CA GLU A 47 -19.79 -0.53 15.54
C GLU A 47 -18.74 0.58 15.72
N LYS A 48 -18.06 0.60 16.85
CA LYS A 48 -17.02 1.59 17.14
C LYS A 48 -15.91 1.50 16.10
N ARG A 49 -15.45 0.30 15.76
CA ARG A 49 -14.43 0.09 14.72
C ARG A 49 -14.90 0.60 13.36
N TYR A 50 -16.17 0.42 13.02
CA TYR A 50 -16.74 0.95 11.77
C TYR A 50 -16.64 2.48 11.72
N ILE A 51 -17.07 3.17 12.77
CA ILE A 51 -16.99 4.62 12.85
C ILE A 51 -15.54 5.10 12.83
N ASP A 52 -14.69 4.54 13.68
CA ASP A 52 -13.28 4.93 13.80
C ASP A 52 -12.50 4.72 12.48
N THR A 53 -12.82 3.68 11.73
CA THR A 53 -12.10 3.36 10.49
C THR A 53 -12.53 4.20 9.29
N TYR A 54 -13.83 4.44 9.16
CA TYR A 54 -14.38 4.96 7.90
C TYR A 54 -14.97 6.36 7.99
N TRP A 55 -15.30 6.85 9.21
CA TRP A 55 -16.02 8.11 9.38
C TRP A 55 -15.32 9.13 10.29
N SER A 56 -14.26 8.73 10.99
CA SER A 56 -13.59 9.61 11.95
C SER A 56 -12.61 10.58 11.32
N LYS A 57 -12.12 10.30 10.10
CA LYS A 57 -11.05 11.09 9.49
C LYS A 57 -11.57 12.41 8.89
N TYR A 58 -12.72 12.37 8.23
CA TYR A 58 -13.34 13.55 7.63
C TYR A 58 -14.81 13.64 8.06
N ASP A 59 -15.22 14.80 8.52
CA ASP A 59 -16.60 15.01 8.96
C ASP A 59 -17.58 14.84 7.79
N GLY A 60 -18.57 13.96 7.97
CA GLY A 60 -19.62 13.68 6.99
C GLY A 60 -19.17 12.95 5.72
N MET A 61 -17.90 12.50 5.60
CA MET A 61 -17.41 11.78 4.44
C MET A 61 -16.89 10.38 4.79
N TYR A 62 -17.24 9.39 3.98
CA TYR A 62 -16.70 8.04 4.08
C TYR A 62 -15.27 8.00 3.53
N PHE A 63 -14.32 7.64 4.37
CA PHE A 63 -12.91 7.50 4.01
C PHE A 63 -12.60 6.07 3.58
N ALA A 64 -12.26 5.87 2.30
CA ALA A 64 -11.98 4.55 1.76
C ALA A 64 -10.63 3.96 2.22
N GLY A 65 -9.72 4.81 2.72
CA GLY A 65 -8.35 4.42 3.08
C GLY A 65 -7.42 4.29 1.88
N ASP A 66 -7.79 4.87 0.74
CA ASP A 66 -7.02 4.85 -0.49
C ASP A 66 -6.53 6.25 -0.86
N GLY A 67 -5.29 6.32 -1.37
CA GLY A 67 -4.78 7.50 -2.06
C GLY A 67 -5.31 7.56 -3.48
N ALA A 68 -5.61 8.76 -3.95
CA ALA A 68 -6.08 9.00 -5.31
C ALA A 68 -5.58 10.34 -5.84
N LYS A 69 -5.65 10.53 -7.14
CA LYS A 69 -5.44 11.83 -7.79
C LYS A 69 -6.42 12.01 -8.94
N TYR A 70 -6.66 13.25 -9.31
CA TYR A 70 -7.26 13.59 -10.59
C TYR A 70 -6.18 13.72 -11.66
N ASP A 71 -6.47 13.30 -12.89
CA ASP A 71 -5.71 13.74 -14.06
C ASP A 71 -6.25 15.09 -14.57
N ASP A 72 -5.66 15.59 -15.65
CA ASP A 72 -6.05 16.88 -16.27
C ASP A 72 -7.48 16.86 -16.85
N ASP A 73 -7.97 15.68 -17.20
CA ASP A 73 -9.35 15.48 -17.66
C ASP A 73 -10.35 15.34 -16.50
N GLY A 74 -9.86 15.12 -15.26
CA GLY A 74 -10.65 14.96 -14.06
C GLY A 74 -11.03 13.50 -13.77
N TYR A 75 -10.36 12.52 -14.40
CA TYR A 75 -10.55 11.11 -14.06
C TYR A 75 -9.73 10.71 -12.84
N PHE A 76 -10.27 9.74 -12.09
CA PHE A 76 -9.63 9.20 -10.89
C PHE A 76 -8.50 8.23 -11.24
N TRP A 77 -7.38 8.41 -10.57
CA TRP A 77 -6.27 7.47 -10.52
C TRP A 77 -6.06 7.01 -9.09
N LEU A 78 -6.27 5.73 -8.83
CA LEU A 78 -6.06 5.14 -7.52
C LEU A 78 -4.56 4.86 -7.34
N LEU A 79 -3.99 5.39 -6.27
CA LEU A 79 -2.55 5.30 -5.97
C LEU A 79 -2.21 4.16 -4.99
N GLY A 80 -3.23 3.42 -4.54
CA GLY A 80 -3.11 2.36 -3.56
C GLY A 80 -3.56 2.78 -2.16
N ARG A 81 -3.38 1.89 -1.18
CA ARG A 81 -3.75 2.13 0.21
C ARG A 81 -2.88 3.22 0.81
N VAL A 82 -3.48 4.08 1.64
CA VAL A 82 -2.74 5.10 2.39
C VAL A 82 -1.73 4.46 3.33
N ASP A 83 -2.08 3.29 3.89
CA ASP A 83 -1.21 2.51 4.77
C ASP A 83 -0.03 1.86 4.02
N ASP A 84 -0.13 1.74 2.69
CA ASP A 84 0.88 1.15 1.81
C ASP A 84 1.79 2.22 1.17
N VAL A 85 1.65 3.50 1.55
CA VAL A 85 2.54 4.58 1.15
C VAL A 85 3.60 4.79 2.23
N MET A 86 4.85 4.59 1.86
CA MET A 86 6.00 4.81 2.73
C MET A 86 6.48 6.25 2.64
N ASN A 87 6.89 6.83 3.77
CA ASN A 87 7.47 8.18 3.81
C ASN A 87 8.97 8.09 4.07
N ILE A 88 9.74 8.05 2.99
CA ILE A 88 11.20 7.92 3.03
C ILE A 88 11.84 9.29 2.88
N SER A 89 12.43 9.82 3.93
CA SER A 89 13.08 11.15 3.92
C SER A 89 12.19 12.25 3.31
N GLY A 90 10.89 12.22 3.63
CA GLY A 90 9.90 13.18 3.13
C GLY A 90 9.33 12.87 1.73
N HIS A 91 9.79 11.82 1.07
CA HIS A 91 9.23 11.37 -0.22
C HIS A 91 8.19 10.27 0.00
N ARG A 92 7.06 10.40 -0.68
CA ARG A 92 6.01 9.38 -0.69
C ARG A 92 6.28 8.35 -1.77
N ILE A 93 6.55 7.10 -1.37
CA ILE A 93 6.85 5.97 -2.26
C ILE A 93 5.78 4.89 -2.04
N SER A 94 5.15 4.47 -3.12
CA SER A 94 4.19 3.37 -3.07
C SER A 94 4.89 2.02 -2.89
N THR A 95 4.39 1.18 -1.98
CA THR A 95 4.86 -0.21 -1.87
C THR A 95 4.68 -0.95 -3.19
N ALA A 96 3.56 -0.74 -3.89
CA ALA A 96 3.27 -1.39 -5.16
C ALA A 96 4.26 -1.03 -6.27
N GLU A 97 4.80 0.20 -6.28
CA GLU A 97 5.80 0.61 -7.26
C GLU A 97 7.12 -0.15 -7.05
N VAL A 98 7.56 -0.28 -5.79
CA VAL A 98 8.77 -1.04 -5.45
C VAL A 98 8.57 -2.54 -5.68
N GLU A 99 7.39 -3.09 -5.35
CA GLU A 99 7.03 -4.48 -5.64
C GLU A 99 7.07 -4.76 -7.14
N SER A 100 6.49 -3.88 -7.96
CA SER A 100 6.51 -4.01 -9.42
C SER A 100 7.92 -3.97 -10.00
N ALA A 101 8.79 -3.12 -9.45
CA ALA A 101 10.20 -3.08 -9.84
C ALA A 101 10.92 -4.38 -9.48
N LEU A 102 10.68 -4.94 -8.29
CA LEU A 102 11.28 -6.22 -7.87
C LEU A 102 10.80 -7.39 -8.74
N VAL A 103 9.50 -7.50 -9.00
CA VAL A 103 8.91 -8.56 -9.82
C VAL A 103 9.32 -8.47 -11.30
N ALA A 104 9.74 -7.30 -11.77
CA ALA A 104 10.30 -7.13 -13.10
C ALA A 104 11.70 -7.77 -13.26
N HIS A 105 12.35 -8.18 -12.19
CA HIS A 105 13.62 -8.92 -12.23
C HIS A 105 13.39 -10.40 -12.45
N GLU A 106 14.14 -11.02 -13.36
CA GLU A 106 13.96 -12.41 -13.80
C GLU A 106 14.01 -13.48 -12.69
N SER A 107 14.66 -13.18 -11.56
CA SER A 107 14.77 -14.11 -10.44
C SER A 107 13.60 -14.06 -9.46
N VAL A 108 12.71 -13.04 -9.52
CA VAL A 108 11.67 -12.80 -8.51
C VAL A 108 10.32 -13.31 -8.98
N ALA A 109 9.74 -14.21 -8.21
CA ALA A 109 8.38 -14.71 -8.45
C ALA A 109 7.30 -13.79 -7.85
N GLU A 110 7.49 -13.40 -6.58
CA GLU A 110 6.58 -12.49 -5.87
C GLU A 110 7.39 -11.57 -4.97
N ALA A 111 6.85 -10.41 -4.72
CA ALA A 111 7.43 -9.44 -3.80
C ALA A 111 6.35 -8.83 -2.90
N ALA A 112 6.71 -8.55 -1.66
CA ALA A 112 5.94 -7.75 -0.73
C ALA A 112 6.84 -6.70 -0.11
N VAL A 113 6.37 -5.47 -0.05
CA VAL A 113 7.14 -4.33 0.46
C VAL A 113 6.39 -3.66 1.59
N ILE A 114 7.13 -3.25 2.60
CA ILE A 114 6.63 -2.50 3.74
C ILE A 114 7.57 -1.35 4.10
N GLY A 115 7.02 -0.29 4.67
CA GLY A 115 7.78 0.71 5.41
C GLY A 115 7.97 0.24 6.85
N ARG A 116 9.18 0.23 7.36
CA ARG A 116 9.49 0.03 8.77
C ARG A 116 10.12 1.29 9.36
N ALA A 117 9.94 1.51 10.65
CA ALA A 117 10.55 2.65 11.35
C ALA A 117 12.08 2.68 11.15
N ASP A 118 12.61 3.86 10.89
CA ASP A 118 14.04 4.11 10.70
C ASP A 118 14.43 5.47 11.28
N GLU A 119 15.48 5.49 12.10
CA GLU A 119 15.89 6.69 12.82
C GLU A 119 16.39 7.83 11.91
N ILE A 120 16.91 7.50 10.73
CA ILE A 120 17.51 8.48 9.81
C ILE A 120 16.50 8.98 8.79
N SER A 121 15.76 8.07 8.17
CA SER A 121 14.84 8.38 7.05
C SER A 121 13.37 8.50 7.47
N GLY A 122 13.06 8.34 8.77
CA GLY A 122 11.69 8.20 9.29
C GLY A 122 11.15 6.80 9.05
N GLU A 123 11.07 6.39 7.79
CA GLU A 123 10.83 5.00 7.38
C GLU A 123 11.94 4.51 6.43
N ALA A 124 12.15 3.21 6.42
CA ALA A 124 13.02 2.51 5.47
C ALA A 124 12.24 1.40 4.77
N ILE A 125 12.57 1.19 3.51
CA ILE A 125 11.96 0.14 2.69
C ILE A 125 12.53 -1.22 3.10
N ALA A 126 11.65 -2.13 3.50
CA ALA A 126 11.93 -3.54 3.69
C ALA A 126 11.13 -4.37 2.69
N ALA A 127 11.81 -5.22 1.94
CA ALA A 127 11.20 -6.07 0.94
C ALA A 127 11.32 -7.55 1.34
N PHE A 128 10.31 -8.33 1.00
CA PHE A 128 10.26 -9.78 1.13
C PHE A 128 10.02 -10.33 -0.27
N VAL A 129 10.85 -11.25 -0.72
CA VAL A 129 10.77 -11.79 -2.08
C VAL A 129 10.77 -13.32 -2.05
N THR A 130 9.99 -13.93 -2.95
CA THR A 130 10.12 -15.33 -3.31
C THR A 130 10.82 -15.42 -4.66
N LEU A 131 11.65 -16.45 -4.84
CA LEU A 131 12.41 -16.60 -6.06
C LEU A 131 11.73 -17.59 -7.02
N ILE A 132 11.96 -17.38 -8.31
CA ILE A 132 11.62 -18.34 -9.35
C ILE A 132 12.53 -19.58 -9.22
N GLY A 133 11.99 -20.76 -9.46
CA GLY A 133 12.76 -22.02 -9.36
C GLY A 133 14.04 -21.98 -10.21
N GLY A 134 15.15 -22.41 -9.62
CA GLY A 134 16.48 -22.38 -10.23
C GLY A 134 17.37 -21.22 -9.79
N PHE A 135 16.83 -20.24 -9.08
CA PHE A 135 17.62 -19.18 -8.45
C PHE A 135 17.85 -19.49 -6.97
N GLU A 136 19.05 -19.22 -6.49
CA GLU A 136 19.43 -19.36 -5.09
C GLU A 136 19.60 -17.98 -4.44
N GLY A 137 19.06 -17.82 -3.22
CA GLY A 137 19.18 -16.60 -2.46
C GLY A 137 20.57 -16.45 -1.85
N ASN A 138 21.29 -15.40 -2.23
CA ASN A 138 22.58 -15.03 -1.66
C ASN A 138 22.73 -13.49 -1.60
N GLU A 139 23.80 -13.02 -0.97
CA GLU A 139 24.06 -11.58 -0.80
C GLU A 139 24.28 -10.86 -2.14
N ASP A 140 24.83 -11.53 -3.15
CA ASP A 140 25.04 -10.95 -4.48
C ASP A 140 23.70 -10.68 -5.17
N LEU A 141 22.76 -11.63 -5.08
CA LEU A 141 21.39 -11.43 -5.60
C LEU A 141 20.66 -10.31 -4.85
N ILE A 142 20.77 -10.25 -3.52
CA ILE A 142 20.18 -9.16 -2.73
C ILE A 142 20.74 -7.82 -3.17
N SER A 143 22.06 -7.73 -3.37
CA SER A 143 22.70 -6.50 -3.86
C SER A 143 22.22 -6.11 -5.25
N THR A 144 22.08 -7.09 -6.15
CA THR A 144 21.56 -6.89 -7.51
C THR A 144 20.11 -6.39 -7.49
N LEU A 145 19.24 -7.02 -6.71
CA LEU A 145 17.84 -6.60 -6.58
C LEU A 145 17.71 -5.19 -6.01
N ARG A 146 18.51 -4.84 -5.01
CA ARG A 146 18.54 -3.47 -4.46
C ARG A 146 18.96 -2.45 -5.50
N GLN A 147 19.99 -2.78 -6.31
CA GLN A 147 20.43 -1.90 -7.39
C GLN A 147 19.38 -1.80 -8.49
N HIS A 148 18.74 -2.92 -8.86
CA HIS A 148 17.68 -2.94 -9.86
C HIS A 148 16.51 -2.00 -9.52
N VAL A 149 16.06 -2.00 -8.25
CA VAL A 149 15.02 -1.05 -7.78
C VAL A 149 15.51 0.39 -7.89
N SER A 150 16.76 0.65 -7.47
CA SER A 150 17.37 1.97 -7.56
C SER A 150 17.45 2.49 -9.00
N ASP A 151 17.75 1.62 -9.96
CA ASP A 151 17.87 1.98 -11.37
C ASP A 151 16.50 2.22 -12.03
N LYS A 152 15.46 1.51 -11.56
CA LYS A 152 14.09 1.61 -12.09
C LYS A 152 13.32 2.82 -11.57
N ILE A 153 13.45 3.13 -10.27
CA ILE A 153 12.63 4.14 -9.61
C ILE A 153 13.51 5.33 -9.18
N GLY A 154 14.70 5.05 -8.70
CA GLY A 154 15.64 6.04 -8.17
C GLY A 154 16.26 5.61 -6.85
N PRO A 155 17.38 6.24 -6.44
CA PRO A 155 18.13 5.85 -5.24
C PRO A 155 17.33 5.92 -3.94
N ILE A 156 16.33 6.81 -3.87
CA ILE A 156 15.47 6.98 -2.71
C ILE A 156 14.59 5.75 -2.44
N ALA A 157 14.24 4.99 -3.49
CA ALA A 157 13.42 3.79 -3.41
C ALA A 157 14.25 2.51 -3.17
N LYS A 158 15.57 2.62 -3.02
CA LYS A 158 16.46 1.48 -2.80
C LYS A 158 16.14 0.79 -1.47
N PRO A 159 15.70 -0.50 -1.46
CA PRO A 159 15.38 -1.20 -0.23
C PRO A 159 16.57 -1.24 0.73
N LYS A 160 16.35 -0.92 2.01
CA LYS A 160 17.36 -1.04 3.05
C LYS A 160 17.66 -2.50 3.37
N SER A 161 16.62 -3.34 3.31
CA SER A 161 16.74 -4.79 3.50
C SER A 161 15.87 -5.53 2.50
N ILE A 162 16.35 -6.70 2.04
CA ILE A 162 15.58 -7.68 1.28
C ILE A 162 15.72 -9.02 1.99
N VAL A 163 14.59 -9.64 2.30
CA VAL A 163 14.52 -10.98 2.87
C VAL A 163 14.02 -11.93 1.79
N ILE A 164 14.80 -12.96 1.49
CA ILE A 164 14.40 -14.03 0.58
C ILE A 164 13.70 -15.10 1.41
N THR A 165 12.48 -15.46 1.02
CA THR A 165 11.63 -16.42 1.72
C THR A 165 11.00 -17.41 0.75
N ASN A 166 10.57 -18.56 1.25
CA ASN A 166 9.92 -19.57 0.42
C ASN A 166 8.47 -19.20 0.07
N ASP A 167 7.78 -18.44 0.93
CA ASP A 167 6.40 -18.00 0.71
C ASP A 167 6.14 -16.68 1.44
N LEU A 168 5.09 -15.97 1.03
CA LEU A 168 4.61 -14.75 1.64
C LEU A 168 3.30 -15.03 2.38
N PRO A 169 3.04 -14.41 3.55
CA PRO A 169 1.79 -14.61 4.27
C PRO A 169 0.62 -14.06 3.43
N LYS A 170 -0.34 -14.90 3.14
CA LYS A 170 -1.51 -14.60 2.30
C LYS A 170 -2.81 -14.89 3.02
N THR A 171 -3.83 -14.12 2.71
CA THR A 171 -5.20 -14.47 3.06
C THR A 171 -5.69 -15.62 2.21
N ARG A 172 -6.81 -16.25 2.61
CA ARG A 172 -7.48 -17.30 1.80
C ARG A 172 -7.87 -16.85 0.39
N SER A 173 -8.00 -15.55 0.16
CA SER A 173 -8.25 -14.96 -1.18
C SER A 173 -6.96 -14.64 -1.96
N GLY A 174 -5.78 -15.01 -1.45
CA GLY A 174 -4.49 -14.77 -2.10
C GLY A 174 -3.89 -13.37 -1.89
N LYS A 175 -4.49 -12.53 -1.06
CA LYS A 175 -3.95 -11.21 -0.73
C LYS A 175 -2.77 -11.32 0.24
N ILE A 176 -1.65 -10.69 -0.08
CA ILE A 176 -0.48 -10.61 0.82
C ILE A 176 -0.85 -9.79 2.07
N MET A 177 -0.52 -10.34 3.24
CA MET A 177 -0.80 -9.73 4.54
C MET A 177 0.40 -8.88 5.00
N ARG A 178 0.59 -7.69 4.39
CA ARG A 178 1.71 -6.78 4.68
C ARG A 178 1.79 -6.41 6.17
N ARG A 179 0.65 -6.34 6.85
CA ARG A 179 0.61 -6.10 8.30
C ARG A 179 1.42 -7.13 9.08
N LEU A 180 1.30 -8.42 8.76
CA LEU A 180 2.08 -9.47 9.42
C LEU A 180 3.58 -9.33 9.12
N LEU A 181 3.95 -8.97 7.89
CA LEU A 181 5.35 -8.71 7.54
C LEU A 181 5.90 -7.52 8.31
N LYS A 182 5.09 -6.48 8.54
CA LYS A 182 5.46 -5.33 9.37
C LYS A 182 5.65 -5.74 10.83
N ASP A 183 4.71 -6.50 11.41
CA ASP A 183 4.81 -7.00 12.78
C ASP A 183 6.10 -7.82 12.96
N ILE A 184 6.45 -8.71 12.00
CA ILE A 184 7.67 -9.51 12.02
C ILE A 184 8.93 -8.62 11.93
N SER A 185 8.94 -7.65 11.00
CA SER A 185 10.11 -6.80 10.75
C SER A 185 10.42 -5.85 11.91
N GLU A 186 9.42 -5.52 12.72
CA GLU A 186 9.50 -4.66 13.88
C GLU A 186 9.50 -5.44 15.21
N GLU A 187 9.64 -6.77 15.14
CA GLU A 187 9.65 -7.70 16.29
C GLU A 187 8.43 -7.53 17.22
N ARG A 188 7.29 -7.15 16.61
CA ARG A 188 6.03 -7.00 17.35
C ARG A 188 5.30 -8.32 17.48
N LYS A 189 4.42 -8.40 18.49
CA LYS A 189 3.47 -9.50 18.58
C LYS A 189 2.58 -9.50 17.35
N LEU A 190 2.49 -10.66 16.67
CA LEU A 190 1.60 -10.82 15.51
C LEU A 190 0.17 -10.45 15.87
N GLY A 191 -0.44 -9.61 15.04
CA GLY A 191 -1.84 -9.27 15.14
C GLY A 191 -2.74 -10.44 14.73
N ASP A 192 -4.00 -10.14 14.36
CA ASP A 192 -4.98 -11.16 13.96
C ASP A 192 -4.50 -11.99 12.76
N VAL A 193 -4.41 -13.30 12.94
CA VAL A 193 -3.98 -14.29 11.93
C VAL A 193 -5.14 -15.17 11.44
N THR A 194 -6.39 -14.88 11.82
CA THR A 194 -7.56 -15.73 11.53
C THR A 194 -7.85 -15.89 10.02
N THR A 195 -7.39 -14.94 9.21
CA THR A 195 -7.55 -14.96 7.74
C THR A 195 -6.34 -15.53 7.00
N LEU A 196 -5.27 -15.90 7.71
CA LEU A 196 -4.08 -16.49 7.12
C LEU A 196 -4.43 -17.84 6.47
N ALA A 197 -3.91 -18.08 5.26
CA ALA A 197 -4.19 -19.29 4.49
C ALA A 197 -3.18 -20.41 4.77
N ASN A 198 -1.96 -20.07 5.15
CA ASN A 198 -0.81 -20.95 5.34
C ASN A 198 -0.09 -20.73 6.67
#